data_c4882a3fa784e4f9fda7c08a40bd9f91
#
_entry.id   c4882a3fa784e4f9fda7c08a40bd9f91
#
_cell.length_a   1.000
_cell.length_b   1.000
_cell.length_c   1.000
_cell.angle_alpha   90.00
_cell.angle_beta   90.00
_cell.angle_gamma   90.00
#
_symmetry.space_group_name_H-M   'P 1'
#
loop_
_entity.id
_entity.type
_entity.pdbx_description
1 polymer ?
#
loop_
_entity_poly.entity_id
_entity_poly.type
_entity_poly.pdbx_seq_one_letter_code
_entity_poly.pdbx_strand_id
1 'polypeptide(L)'
;EISLIDHSQGAIGLRFFGLGPNLNPTNGLNKLQRLLDRNAFWAKNRTINDLKKCLANSDVIVSLWVGNEIVGFGRALSDGVYRGVLWDIVIDQDHQGKGYGKLIVKKLLKAKKIKNTKKIYLMTTNKKFFYSQIDFKEVTTQELLIHEL
;
A
#
# COMPACT_ATOMS: atom_id res chain seq x y z
N GLU A 1 -18.33 -0.20 8.94
CA GLU A 1 -17.49 0.94 9.30
C GLU A 1 -16.04 0.68 8.93
N ILE A 2 -15.39 1.63 8.25
CA ILE A 2 -14.02 1.49 7.78
C ILE A 2 -13.06 2.34 8.61
N SER A 3 -11.82 1.86 8.73
CA SER A 3 -10.71 2.61 9.31
C SER A 3 -9.58 2.67 8.30
N LEU A 4 -9.22 3.88 7.90
CA LEU A 4 -8.09 4.15 7.01
C LEU A 4 -6.93 4.65 7.86
N ILE A 5 -5.81 3.92 7.86
CA ILE A 5 -4.69 4.21 8.74
C ILE A 5 -3.43 4.51 7.93
N ASP A 6 -2.84 5.66 8.20
CA ASP A 6 -1.51 6.03 7.71
C ASP A 6 -0.50 5.68 8.79
N HIS A 7 0.42 4.77 8.48
CA HIS A 7 1.42 4.26 9.41
C HIS A 7 2.75 5.02 9.36
N SER A 8 2.83 6.09 8.61
CA SER A 8 4.09 6.82 8.40
C SER A 8 4.68 7.44 9.67
N GLN A 9 3.92 7.50 10.75
CA GLN A 9 4.35 8.13 12.00
C GLN A 9 4.36 7.17 13.19
N GLY A 10 4.73 5.91 12.94
CA GLY A 10 4.92 4.95 14.01
C GLY A 10 3.72 4.10 14.38
N ALA A 11 2.58 4.35 13.79
CA ALA A 11 1.37 3.56 14.06
C ALA A 11 1.45 2.13 13.56
N ILE A 12 2.45 1.82 12.77
CA ILE A 12 2.67 0.48 12.20
C ILE A 12 2.75 -0.60 13.27
N GLY A 13 3.38 -0.30 14.41
CA GLY A 13 3.53 -1.26 15.49
C GLY A 13 2.20 -1.72 16.08
N LEU A 14 1.20 -0.83 16.10
CA LEU A 14 -0.10 -1.15 16.67
C LEU A 14 -0.89 -2.15 15.84
N ARG A 15 -0.80 -2.07 14.50
CA ARG A 15 -1.62 -2.90 13.61
C ARG A 15 -0.88 -4.08 13.01
N PHE A 16 0.42 -3.97 12.82
CA PHE A 16 1.19 -5.02 12.13
C PHE A 16 2.12 -5.79 13.08
N PHE A 17 2.69 -5.17 14.08
CA PHE A 17 3.69 -5.80 14.94
C PHE A 17 3.28 -5.90 16.40
N GLY A 18 2.35 -5.10 16.84
CA GLY A 18 2.07 -4.94 18.25
C GLY A 18 0.70 -5.44 18.67
N LEU A 19 0.27 -4.87 19.78
CA LEU A 19 -1.03 -5.10 20.34
C LEU A 19 -1.97 -4.00 19.86
N GLY A 20 -3.17 -4.39 19.52
CA GLY A 20 -4.22 -3.46 19.19
C GLY A 20 -4.90 -2.87 20.42
N PRO A 21 -6.03 -2.22 20.23
CA PRO A 21 -6.84 -1.76 21.34
C PRO A 21 -7.13 -2.91 22.32
N ASN A 22 -7.20 -2.59 23.60
CA ASN A 22 -7.45 -3.56 24.66
C ASN A 22 -6.35 -4.63 24.81
N LEU A 23 -5.15 -4.32 24.35
CA LEU A 23 -3.96 -5.19 24.47
C LEU A 23 -4.09 -6.55 23.79
N ASN A 24 -4.98 -6.66 22.80
CA ASN A 24 -5.12 -7.89 22.03
C ASN A 24 -4.19 -7.88 20.81
N PRO A 25 -3.54 -9.01 20.50
CA PRO A 25 -2.72 -9.11 19.30
C PRO A 25 -3.55 -8.83 18.04
N THR A 26 -3.01 -8.02 17.15
CA THR A 26 -3.71 -7.65 15.92
C THR A 26 -3.53 -8.66 14.80
N ASN A 27 -2.47 -9.46 14.84
CA ASN A 27 -2.09 -10.39 13.77
C ASN A 27 -2.04 -9.71 12.40
N GLY A 28 -1.64 -8.45 12.38
CA GLY A 28 -1.68 -7.61 11.17
C GLY A 28 -0.84 -8.16 10.04
N LEU A 29 0.35 -8.72 10.35
CA LEU A 29 1.21 -9.31 9.32
C LEU A 29 0.58 -10.53 8.66
N ASN A 30 -0.05 -11.41 9.45
CA ASN A 30 -0.73 -12.57 8.90
C ASN A 30 -1.94 -12.17 8.07
N LYS A 31 -2.66 -11.15 8.51
CA LYS A 31 -3.80 -10.61 7.77
C LYS A 31 -3.35 -9.97 6.46
N LEU A 32 -2.25 -9.23 6.47
CA LEU A 32 -1.67 -8.66 5.26
C LEU A 32 -1.22 -9.76 4.29
N GLN A 33 -0.54 -10.78 4.79
CA GLN A 33 -0.10 -11.91 3.97
C GLN A 33 -1.30 -12.55 3.25
N ARG A 34 -2.39 -12.81 3.98
CA ARG A 34 -3.60 -13.37 3.38
C ARG A 34 -4.25 -12.44 2.36
N LEU A 35 -4.29 -11.13 2.64
CA LEU A 35 -4.79 -10.15 1.68
C LEU A 35 -4.02 -10.20 0.38
N LEU A 36 -2.69 -10.21 0.45
CA LEU A 36 -1.82 -10.26 -0.72
C LEU A 36 -1.94 -11.58 -1.47
N ASP A 37 -1.89 -12.70 -0.77
CA ASP A 37 -2.02 -14.03 -1.38
C ASP A 37 -3.34 -14.18 -2.14
N ARG A 38 -4.41 -13.63 -1.61
CA ARG A 38 -5.73 -13.74 -2.19
C ARG A 38 -5.93 -12.82 -3.39
N ASN A 39 -5.33 -11.63 -3.38
CA ASN A 39 -5.73 -10.55 -4.28
C ASN A 39 -4.62 -10.02 -5.20
N ALA A 40 -3.35 -10.34 -4.93
CA ALA A 40 -2.22 -9.74 -5.64
C ALA A 40 -1.31 -10.83 -6.22
N PHE A 41 -1.47 -11.13 -7.50
CA PHE A 41 -0.68 -12.20 -8.14
C PHE A 41 0.84 -11.95 -8.05
N TRP A 42 1.26 -10.70 -8.03
CA TRP A 42 2.68 -10.31 -7.95
C TRP A 42 3.25 -10.40 -6.53
N ALA A 43 2.42 -10.62 -5.54
CA ALA A 43 2.80 -10.59 -4.13
C ALA A 43 2.44 -11.86 -3.37
N LYS A 44 2.24 -12.96 -4.08
CA LYS A 44 1.95 -14.26 -3.45
C LYS A 44 3.18 -14.85 -2.80
N ASN A 45 2.97 -15.58 -1.72
CA ASN A 45 3.99 -16.37 -1.04
C ASN A 45 5.11 -15.53 -0.41
N ARG A 46 4.85 -14.27 -0.13
CA ARG A 46 5.79 -13.46 0.65
C ARG A 46 5.79 -13.97 2.10
N THR A 47 6.96 -14.19 2.67
CA THR A 47 7.07 -14.67 4.05
C THR A 47 6.76 -13.56 5.03
N ILE A 48 6.40 -13.93 6.27
CA ILE A 48 6.18 -12.96 7.34
C ILE A 48 7.45 -12.13 7.60
N ASN A 49 8.62 -12.77 7.60
CA ASN A 49 9.89 -12.07 7.81
C ASN A 49 10.17 -11.05 6.70
N ASP A 50 9.92 -11.41 5.45
CA ASP A 50 10.12 -10.49 4.33
C ASP A 50 9.11 -9.35 4.34
N LEU A 51 7.85 -9.62 4.69
CA LEU A 51 6.85 -8.57 4.84
C LEU A 51 7.25 -7.60 5.95
N LYS A 52 7.72 -8.11 7.07
CA LYS A 52 8.19 -7.30 8.19
C LYS A 52 9.30 -6.34 7.76
N LYS A 53 10.29 -6.87 7.04
CA LYS A 53 11.41 -6.09 6.52
C LYS A 53 10.94 -5.07 5.49
N CYS A 54 10.06 -5.48 4.60
CA CYS A 54 9.48 -4.62 3.58
C CYS A 54 8.75 -3.42 4.21
N LEU A 55 7.91 -3.68 5.21
CA LEU A 55 7.18 -2.62 5.91
C LEU A 55 8.12 -1.68 6.64
N ALA A 56 9.15 -2.21 7.30
CA ALA A 56 10.13 -1.40 8.02
C ALA A 56 10.90 -0.47 7.09
N ASN A 57 11.04 -0.83 5.83
CA ASN A 57 11.80 -0.06 4.83
C ASN A 57 10.91 0.72 3.85
N SER A 58 9.62 0.79 4.09
CA SER A 58 8.70 1.63 3.32
C SER A 58 8.56 2.98 4.01
N ASP A 59 8.55 4.06 3.22
CA ASP A 59 8.41 5.41 3.77
C ASP A 59 7.01 5.69 4.26
N VAL A 60 6.00 5.16 3.56
CA VAL A 60 4.60 5.31 3.93
C VAL A 60 3.88 4.00 3.71
N ILE A 61 3.05 3.65 4.65
CA ILE A 61 2.16 2.49 4.56
C ILE A 61 0.75 2.97 4.90
N VAL A 62 -0.20 2.58 4.06
CA VAL A 62 -1.61 2.84 4.31
C VAL A 62 -2.35 1.52 4.32
N SER A 63 -3.18 1.31 5.32
CA SER A 63 -4.05 0.14 5.41
C SER A 63 -5.49 0.56 5.64
N LEU A 64 -6.40 -0.25 5.11
CA LEU A 64 -7.84 -0.04 5.26
C LEU A 64 -8.43 -1.27 5.94
N TRP A 65 -9.21 -1.04 6.98
CA TRP A 65 -9.76 -2.09 7.82
C TRP A 65 -11.29 -1.99 7.89
N VAL A 66 -11.91 -3.14 7.92
CA VAL A 66 -13.32 -3.28 8.28
C VAL A 66 -13.35 -4.15 9.53
N GLY A 67 -13.68 -3.55 10.67
CA GLY A 67 -13.48 -4.22 11.95
C GLY A 67 -12.03 -4.60 12.16
N ASN A 68 -11.77 -5.88 12.39
CA ASN A 68 -10.42 -6.42 12.57
C ASN A 68 -9.83 -7.02 11.29
N GLU A 69 -10.50 -6.90 10.16
CA GLU A 69 -10.03 -7.44 8.90
C GLU A 69 -9.39 -6.34 8.05
N ILE A 70 -8.20 -6.63 7.48
CA ILE A 70 -7.57 -5.76 6.52
C ILE A 70 -8.19 -6.02 5.14
N VAL A 71 -8.73 -4.97 4.53
CA VAL A 71 -9.39 -5.08 3.22
C VAL A 71 -8.69 -4.25 2.14
N GLY A 72 -7.70 -3.46 2.51
CA GLY A 72 -6.93 -2.68 1.56
C GLY A 72 -5.55 -2.34 2.08
N PHE A 73 -4.62 -2.12 1.16
CA PHE A 73 -3.23 -1.84 1.49
C PHE A 73 -2.56 -1.08 0.35
N GLY A 74 -1.57 -0.29 0.70
CA GLY A 74 -0.67 0.34 -0.25
C GLY A 74 0.56 0.86 0.47
N ARG A 75 1.67 0.98 -0.23
CA ARG A 75 2.89 1.54 0.35
C ARG A 75 3.61 2.41 -0.66
N ALA A 76 4.51 3.27 -0.18
CA ALA A 76 5.25 4.20 -1.00
C ALA A 76 6.68 4.33 -0.52
N LEU A 77 7.56 4.61 -1.49
CA LEU A 77 8.96 4.96 -1.25
C LEU A 77 9.23 6.28 -1.97
N SER A 78 10.02 7.16 -1.37
CA SER A 78 10.36 8.44 -1.97
C SER A 78 11.65 9.00 -1.38
N ASP A 79 12.43 9.71 -2.22
CA ASP A 79 13.54 10.53 -1.71
C ASP A 79 13.05 11.83 -1.06
N GLY A 80 11.75 12.11 -1.13
CA GLY A 80 11.14 13.30 -0.55
C GLY A 80 11.25 14.54 -1.40
N VAL A 81 11.94 14.48 -2.54
CA VAL A 81 12.22 15.64 -3.40
C VAL A 81 11.87 15.38 -4.86
N TYR A 82 12.51 14.40 -5.48
CA TYR A 82 12.44 14.20 -6.93
C TYR A 82 11.58 13.04 -7.37
N ARG A 83 11.75 11.87 -6.76
CA ARG A 83 11.14 10.62 -7.25
C ARG A 83 10.56 9.82 -6.11
N GLY A 84 9.36 9.32 -6.35
CA GLY A 84 8.73 8.35 -5.48
C GLY A 84 8.02 7.29 -6.29
N VAL A 85 7.62 6.23 -5.64
CA VAL A 85 6.92 5.12 -6.28
C VAL A 85 5.89 4.53 -5.32
N LEU A 86 4.71 4.20 -5.85
CA LEU A 86 3.67 3.48 -5.13
C LEU A 86 3.78 2.00 -5.45
N TRP A 87 3.70 1.16 -4.41
CA TRP A 87 3.81 -0.29 -4.53
C TRP A 87 2.65 -1.00 -3.84
N ASP A 88 2.30 -2.16 -4.36
CA ASP A 88 1.43 -3.13 -3.68
C ASP A 88 0.07 -2.55 -3.27
N ILE A 89 -0.55 -1.77 -4.17
CA ILE A 89 -1.90 -1.25 -3.93
C ILE A 89 -2.90 -2.36 -4.20
N VAL A 90 -3.61 -2.78 -3.16
CA VAL A 90 -4.49 -3.95 -3.20
C VAL A 90 -5.78 -3.64 -2.46
N ILE A 91 -6.90 -4.03 -3.05
CA ILE A 91 -8.21 -4.04 -2.39
C ILE A 91 -8.75 -5.46 -2.45
N ASP A 92 -9.22 -5.98 -1.33
CA ASP A 92 -9.86 -7.29 -1.29
C ASP A 92 -11.02 -7.36 -2.28
N GLN A 93 -11.11 -8.48 -2.99
CA GLN A 93 -12.08 -8.63 -4.08
C GLN A 93 -13.53 -8.41 -3.63
N ASP A 94 -13.86 -8.75 -2.39
CA ASP A 94 -15.21 -8.57 -1.86
C ASP A 94 -15.52 -7.12 -1.49
N HIS A 95 -14.52 -6.25 -1.54
CA HIS A 95 -14.65 -4.84 -1.16
C HIS A 95 -14.33 -3.89 -2.32
N GLN A 96 -14.18 -4.40 -3.54
CA GLN A 96 -13.97 -3.57 -4.72
C GLN A 96 -15.25 -2.86 -5.13
N GLY A 97 -15.09 -1.77 -5.90
CA GLY A 97 -16.24 -0.99 -6.38
C GLY A 97 -16.80 -0.01 -5.36
N LYS A 98 -16.13 0.19 -4.22
CA LYS A 98 -16.59 1.08 -3.15
C LYS A 98 -15.74 2.34 -3.02
N GLY A 99 -14.79 2.57 -3.93
CA GLY A 99 -13.90 3.74 -3.87
C GLY A 99 -12.72 3.59 -2.93
N TYR A 100 -12.45 2.42 -2.40
CA TYR A 100 -11.39 2.20 -1.41
C TYR A 100 -9.98 2.35 -2.01
N GLY A 101 -9.78 1.92 -3.25
CA GLY A 101 -8.51 2.11 -3.94
C GLY A 101 -8.15 3.59 -4.05
N LYS A 102 -9.12 4.41 -4.40
CA LYS A 102 -8.97 5.86 -4.49
C LYS A 102 -8.61 6.47 -3.13
N LEU A 103 -9.25 6.01 -2.06
CA LEU A 103 -8.93 6.46 -0.70
C LEU A 103 -7.48 6.17 -0.32
N ILE A 104 -7.01 4.96 -0.61
CA ILE A 104 -5.65 4.53 -0.29
C ILE A 104 -4.64 5.37 -1.07
N VAL A 105 -4.81 5.49 -2.39
CA VAL A 105 -3.88 6.25 -3.23
C VAL A 105 -3.83 7.72 -2.79
N LYS A 106 -4.97 8.34 -2.55
CA LYS A 106 -5.02 9.72 -2.08
C LYS A 106 -4.32 9.88 -0.74
N LYS A 107 -4.49 8.92 0.17
CA LYS A 107 -3.84 8.97 1.48
C LYS A 107 -2.32 8.86 1.33
N LEU A 108 -1.84 7.98 0.47
CA LEU A 108 -0.41 7.86 0.16
C LEU A 108 0.15 9.17 -0.39
N LEU A 109 -0.54 9.77 -1.37
CA LEU A 109 -0.07 11.00 -2.02
C LEU A 109 -0.05 12.20 -1.07
N LYS A 110 -0.89 12.21 -0.06
CA LYS A 110 -0.96 13.29 0.93
C LYS A 110 -0.01 13.09 2.10
N ALA A 111 0.61 11.94 2.23
CA ALA A 111 1.51 11.67 3.34
C ALA A 111 2.70 12.63 3.33
N LYS A 112 3.17 12.98 4.52
CA LYS A 112 4.22 14.01 4.70
C LYS A 112 5.47 13.72 3.86
N LYS A 113 5.90 12.47 3.78
CA LYS A 113 7.11 12.09 3.04
C LYS A 113 6.91 12.05 1.53
N ILE A 114 5.68 12.12 1.05
CA ILE A 114 5.34 11.95 -0.37
C ILE A 114 4.86 13.25 -1.01
N LYS A 115 4.06 14.03 -0.29
CA LYS A 115 3.28 15.15 -0.85
C LYS A 115 4.07 16.21 -1.62
N ASN A 116 5.36 16.36 -1.33
CA ASN A 116 6.21 17.34 -1.99
C ASN A 116 7.17 16.71 -3.01
N THR A 117 7.03 15.41 -3.27
CA THR A 117 7.85 14.72 -4.27
C THR A 117 7.35 15.10 -5.67
N LYS A 118 8.27 15.51 -6.55
CA LYS A 118 7.92 16.07 -7.86
C LYS A 118 7.27 15.07 -8.79
N LYS A 119 7.72 13.82 -8.78
CA LYS A 119 7.17 12.75 -9.64
C LYS A 119 6.96 11.48 -8.82
N ILE A 120 5.75 10.97 -8.88
CA ILE A 120 5.37 9.69 -8.24
C ILE A 120 5.00 8.71 -9.33
N TYR A 121 5.70 7.60 -9.39
CA TYR A 121 5.49 6.53 -10.37
C TYR A 121 4.69 5.39 -9.78
N LEU A 122 4.05 4.64 -10.63
CA LEU A 122 3.51 3.32 -10.30
C LEU A 122 3.49 2.45 -11.54
N MET A 123 3.48 1.14 -11.36
CA MET A 123 3.31 0.17 -12.42
C MET A 123 1.99 -0.55 -12.21
N THR A 124 1.25 -0.73 -13.30
CA THR A 124 -0.02 -1.47 -13.24
C THR A 124 -0.15 -2.35 -14.48
N THR A 125 -0.73 -3.52 -14.31
CA THR A 125 -0.95 -4.45 -15.41
C THR A 125 -2.21 -4.10 -16.20
N ASN A 126 -3.29 -3.70 -15.52
CA ASN A 126 -4.59 -3.53 -16.17
C ASN A 126 -5.48 -2.45 -15.53
N LYS A 127 -4.91 -1.55 -14.74
CA LYS A 127 -5.69 -0.50 -14.04
C LYS A 127 -5.37 0.91 -14.53
N LYS A 128 -4.85 1.05 -15.75
CA LYS A 128 -4.50 2.36 -16.31
C LYS A 128 -5.66 3.35 -16.25
N PHE A 129 -6.86 2.91 -16.60
CA PHE A 129 -8.04 3.77 -16.57
C PHE A 129 -8.35 4.26 -15.16
N PHE A 130 -8.31 3.37 -14.18
CA PHE A 130 -8.53 3.73 -12.78
C PHE A 130 -7.55 4.82 -12.33
N TYR A 131 -6.27 4.64 -12.61
CA TYR A 131 -5.26 5.61 -12.20
C TYR A 131 -5.35 6.92 -12.98
N SER A 132 -5.80 6.89 -14.24
CA SER A 132 -6.01 8.12 -15.00
C SER A 132 -7.07 9.02 -14.38
N GLN A 133 -8.03 8.44 -13.68
CA GLN A 133 -9.08 9.20 -12.99
C GLN A 133 -8.58 9.90 -11.72
N ILE A 134 -7.39 9.56 -11.25
CA ILE A 134 -6.78 10.18 -10.06
C ILE A 134 -5.43 10.81 -10.42
N ASP A 135 -5.38 11.38 -11.60
CA ASP A 135 -4.29 12.24 -12.09
C ASP A 135 -2.97 11.55 -12.39
N PHE A 136 -2.98 10.24 -12.59
CA PHE A 136 -1.83 9.54 -13.16
C PHE A 136 -1.98 9.47 -14.67
N LYS A 137 -0.88 9.60 -15.38
CA LYS A 137 -0.85 9.48 -16.84
C LYS A 137 0.24 8.52 -17.27
N GLU A 138 0.01 7.87 -18.39
CA GLU A 138 1.00 6.97 -18.97
C GLU A 138 2.24 7.75 -19.40
N VAL A 139 3.42 7.22 -19.07
CA VAL A 139 4.69 7.76 -19.54
C VAL A 139 5.06 7.05 -20.83
N THR A 140 5.10 7.79 -21.94
CA THR A 140 5.36 7.23 -23.27
C THR A 140 6.79 7.48 -23.74
N THR A 141 7.58 8.24 -22.98
CA THR A 141 8.95 8.63 -23.33
C THR A 141 10.01 7.73 -22.71
N GLN A 142 9.61 6.80 -21.86
CA GLN A 142 10.52 5.91 -21.14
C GLN A 142 9.99 4.47 -21.19
N GLU A 143 10.91 3.52 -21.09
CA GLU A 143 10.57 2.10 -21.01
C GLU A 143 10.87 1.59 -19.61
N LEU A 144 10.10 0.60 -19.18
CA LEU A 144 10.33 -0.07 -17.90
C LEU A 144 11.24 -1.26 -18.12
N LEU A 145 12.35 -1.31 -17.39
CA LEU A 145 13.32 -2.40 -17.43
C LEU A 145 13.44 -3.01 -16.04
N ILE A 146 13.70 -4.31 -15.99
CA ILE A 146 13.81 -5.05 -14.74
C ILE A 146 15.11 -5.84 -14.73
N HIS A 147 15.77 -5.90 -13.58
CA HIS A 147 16.84 -6.83 -13.28
C HIS A 147 16.37 -7.68 -12.10
N GLU A 148 16.22 -8.97 -12.30
CA GLU A 148 15.73 -9.90 -11.27
C GLU A 148 16.84 -10.79 -10.72
N LEU A 149 16.71 -11.18 -9.46
CA LEU A 149 17.60 -12.16 -8.84
C LEU A 149 17.38 -13.55 -9.44
#